data_efebd17dc61cb9872243a118d764b27b
#
_entry.id   efebd17dc61cb9872243a118d764b27b
#
_cell.length_a   1.000
_cell.length_b   1.000
_cell.length_c   1.000
_cell.angle_alpha   90.00
_cell.angle_beta   90.00
_cell.angle_gamma   90.00
#
_symmetry.space_group_name_H-M   'P 1'
#
loop_
_entity.id
_entity.type
_entity.pdbx_description
1 polymer ?
#
loop_
_entity_poly.entity_id
_entity_poly.type
_entity_poly.pdbx_seq_one_letter_code
_entity_poly.pdbx_strand_id
1 'polypeptide(L)'
;MKPVLVDTSVWRRYFSGAPAVRRLGDLLDDAGAVLVHPFIVGELVLGGLATREEELFVRLPSAEVVPHEEVLGFVRRRRLARRGIGWVDAHLLASALTSSAVLWSVDADLFAAAQDVGVAFSDTR
;
A
#
# COMPACT_ATOMS: atom_id res chain seq x y z
N MET A 1 1.30 -11.91 12.76
CA MET A 1 0.66 -10.73 12.16
C MET A 1 1.03 -10.66 10.68
N LYS A 2 0.09 -10.30 9.83
CA LYS A 2 0.35 -10.15 8.40
C LYS A 2 1.19 -8.89 8.15
N PRO A 3 2.11 -8.92 7.17
CA PRO A 3 2.81 -7.71 6.79
C PRO A 3 1.84 -6.68 6.22
N VAL A 4 2.27 -5.41 6.24
CA VAL A 4 1.45 -4.28 5.82
C VAL A 4 2.06 -3.64 4.57
N LEU A 5 1.31 -3.63 3.49
CA LEU A 5 1.64 -2.86 2.30
C LEU A 5 1.10 -1.44 2.53
N VAL A 6 1.97 -0.45 2.52
CA VAL A 6 1.64 0.92 2.89
C VAL A 6 1.48 1.76 1.62
N ASP A 7 0.29 2.31 1.42
CA ASP A 7 -0.05 3.13 0.27
C ASP A 7 0.67 4.48 0.29
N THR A 8 0.83 5.08 -0.87
CA THR A 8 1.45 6.40 -1.07
C THR A 8 0.86 7.46 -0.15
N SER A 9 -0.47 7.45 0.04
CA SER A 9 -1.15 8.44 0.89
C SER A 9 -0.65 8.41 2.33
N VAL A 10 -0.38 7.22 2.85
CA VAL A 10 0.14 7.05 4.21
C VAL A 10 1.60 7.49 4.28
N TRP A 11 2.43 7.10 3.32
CA TRP A 11 3.84 7.50 3.28
C TRP A 11 3.99 9.02 3.24
N ARG A 12 3.19 9.72 2.42
CA ARG A 12 3.24 11.18 2.35
C ARG A 12 2.94 11.82 3.70
N ARG A 13 1.95 11.31 4.40
CA ARG A 13 1.61 11.80 5.75
C ARG A 13 2.69 11.47 6.76
N TYR A 14 3.28 10.30 6.65
CA TYR A 14 4.38 9.91 7.54
C TYR A 14 5.58 10.85 7.39
N PHE A 15 6.00 11.12 6.16
CA PHE A 15 7.13 12.02 5.91
C PHE A 15 6.83 13.46 6.30
N SER A 16 5.58 13.87 6.32
CA SER A 16 5.18 15.20 6.78
C SER A 16 4.96 15.27 8.31
N GLY A 17 5.14 14.16 9.01
CA GLY A 17 5.01 14.11 10.46
C GLY A 17 3.57 14.04 10.98
N ALA A 18 2.61 13.62 10.16
CA ALA A 18 1.21 13.55 10.57
C ALA A 18 1.00 12.54 11.72
N PRO A 19 0.43 12.95 12.87
CA PRO A 19 0.24 12.05 14.00
C PRO A 19 -0.66 10.83 13.71
N ALA A 20 -1.61 10.98 12.79
CA ALA A 20 -2.56 9.92 12.47
C ALA A 20 -1.89 8.66 11.91
N VAL A 21 -0.69 8.77 11.35
CA VAL A 21 0.03 7.63 10.76
C VAL A 21 1.33 7.30 11.51
N ARG A 22 1.51 7.81 12.73
CA ARG A 22 2.74 7.55 13.50
C ARG A 22 2.98 6.08 13.80
N ARG A 23 1.94 5.26 13.76
CA ARG A 23 2.03 3.79 13.90
C ARG A 23 3.00 3.19 12.88
N LEU A 24 3.17 3.83 11.72
CA LEU A 24 4.11 3.36 10.70
C LEU A 24 5.55 3.30 11.23
N GLY A 25 5.94 4.28 12.06
CA GLY A 25 7.27 4.26 12.68
C GLY A 25 7.51 2.99 13.50
N ASP A 26 6.51 2.57 14.29
CA ASP A 26 6.60 1.35 15.08
C ASP A 26 6.70 0.11 14.19
N LEU A 27 5.92 0.08 13.10
CA LEU A 27 5.96 -1.04 12.16
C LEU A 27 7.30 -1.15 11.46
N LEU A 28 7.94 -0.02 11.14
CA LEU A 28 9.24 0.00 10.49
C LEU A 28 10.35 -0.58 11.37
N ASP A 29 10.17 -0.54 12.69
CA ASP A 29 11.14 -1.12 13.64
C ASP A 29 11.02 -2.65 13.71
N ASP A 30 9.96 -3.21 13.15
CA ASP A 30 9.71 -4.65 13.15
C ASP A 30 10.07 -5.21 11.78
N ALA A 31 11.16 -5.98 11.70
CA ALA A 31 11.67 -6.50 10.44
C ALA A 31 10.60 -7.32 9.70
N GLY A 32 10.39 -6.99 8.43
CA GLY A 32 9.42 -7.68 7.58
C GLY A 32 7.97 -7.24 7.76
N ALA A 33 7.70 -6.31 8.68
CA ALA A 33 6.32 -5.86 8.93
C ALA A 33 5.78 -4.94 7.83
N VAL A 34 6.65 -4.21 7.13
CA VAL A 34 6.25 -3.24 6.10
C VAL A 34 6.74 -3.71 4.75
N LEU A 35 5.82 -3.79 3.78
CA LEU A 35 6.15 -4.12 2.40
C LEU A 35 6.10 -2.86 1.53
N VAL A 36 6.94 -2.83 0.50
CA VAL A 36 6.95 -1.78 -0.51
C VAL A 36 6.52 -2.35 -1.86
N HIS A 37 5.98 -1.49 -2.71
CA HIS A 37 5.62 -1.83 -4.09
C HIS A 37 6.32 -0.83 -5.02
N PRO A 38 6.86 -1.26 -6.16
CA PRO A 38 7.57 -0.36 -7.07
C PRO A 38 6.74 0.83 -7.55
N PHE A 39 5.42 0.65 -7.72
CA PHE A 39 4.55 1.75 -8.15
C PHE A 39 4.43 2.83 -7.05
N ILE A 40 4.46 2.43 -5.79
CA ILE A 40 4.46 3.38 -4.67
C ILE A 40 5.75 4.20 -4.68
N VAL A 41 6.88 3.54 -4.84
CA VAL A 41 8.18 4.24 -4.94
C VAL A 41 8.16 5.22 -6.10
N GLY A 42 7.65 4.79 -7.26
CA GLY A 42 7.54 5.65 -8.44
C GLY A 42 6.69 6.90 -8.19
N GLU A 43 5.54 6.73 -7.54
CA GLU A 43 4.66 7.85 -7.20
C GLU A 43 5.32 8.82 -6.23
N LEU A 44 6.03 8.30 -5.23
CA LEU A 44 6.72 9.14 -4.25
C LEU A 44 7.88 9.90 -4.89
N VAL A 45 8.65 9.26 -5.75
CA VAL A 45 9.75 9.93 -6.49
C VAL A 45 9.20 11.01 -7.39
N LEU A 46 8.12 10.74 -8.14
CA LEU A 46 7.46 11.75 -8.96
C LEU A 46 6.95 12.92 -8.12
N GLY A 47 6.54 12.67 -6.90
CA GLY A 47 6.08 13.68 -5.96
C GLY A 47 7.17 14.45 -5.26
N GLY A 48 8.45 14.17 -5.56
CA GLY A 48 9.59 14.91 -5.01
C GLY A 48 10.23 14.30 -3.79
N LEU A 49 10.10 12.98 -3.60
CA LEU A 49 10.75 12.29 -2.48
C LEU A 49 12.26 12.56 -2.47
N ALA A 50 12.80 12.92 -1.31
CA ALA A 50 14.22 13.16 -1.16
C ALA A 50 15.01 11.85 -1.30
N THR A 51 16.23 11.94 -1.88
CA THR A 51 17.08 10.77 -2.11
C THR A 51 17.34 9.97 -0.82
N ARG A 52 17.56 10.66 0.29
CA ARG A 52 17.79 9.99 1.59
C ARG A 52 16.56 9.22 2.08
N GLU A 53 15.37 9.70 1.76
CA GLU A 53 14.11 9.02 2.11
C GLU A 53 13.90 7.81 1.20
N GLU A 54 14.30 7.92 -0.06
CA GLU A 54 14.21 6.80 -1.00
C GLU A 54 15.05 5.61 -0.54
N GLU A 55 16.17 5.84 0.14
CA GLU A 55 17.03 4.78 0.66
C GLU A 55 16.30 3.84 1.63
N LEU A 56 15.29 4.34 2.33
CA LEU A 56 14.49 3.52 3.22
C LEU A 56 13.84 2.36 2.44
N PHE A 57 13.32 2.66 1.25
CA PHE A 57 12.58 1.67 0.46
C PHE A 57 13.46 0.55 -0.07
N VAL A 58 14.75 0.81 -0.29
CA VAL A 58 15.70 -0.22 -0.72
C VAL A 58 15.85 -1.32 0.33
N ARG A 59 15.64 -0.99 1.59
CA ARG A 59 15.81 -1.91 2.72
C ARG A 59 14.53 -2.69 3.05
N LEU A 60 13.40 -2.30 2.50
CA LEU A 60 12.12 -2.95 2.80
C LEU A 60 11.87 -4.12 1.84
N PRO A 61 11.27 -5.20 2.34
CA PRO A 61 10.86 -6.28 1.45
C PRO A 61 9.76 -5.81 0.51
N SER A 62 9.76 -6.38 -0.71
CA SER A 62 8.77 -6.04 -1.73
C SER A 62 7.55 -6.94 -1.67
N ALA A 63 6.39 -6.36 -1.90
CA ALA A 63 5.19 -7.12 -2.18
C ALA A 63 5.31 -7.78 -3.56
N GLU A 64 4.57 -8.86 -3.78
CA GLU A 64 4.49 -9.48 -5.11
C GLU A 64 3.91 -8.49 -6.10
N VAL A 65 4.59 -8.33 -7.25
CA VAL A 65 4.07 -7.53 -8.36
C VAL A 65 3.23 -8.42 -9.24
N VAL A 66 1.93 -8.18 -9.24
CA VAL A 66 0.99 -9.01 -10.01
C VAL A 66 0.99 -8.55 -11.47
N PRO A 67 1.08 -9.47 -12.44
CA PRO A 67 1.06 -9.10 -13.85
C PRO A 67 -0.21 -8.36 -14.26
N HIS A 68 -0.07 -7.47 -15.24
CA HIS A 68 -1.15 -6.62 -15.72
C HIS A 68 -2.45 -7.40 -16.02
N GLU A 69 -2.34 -8.50 -16.76
CA GLU A 69 -3.53 -9.30 -17.15
C GLU A 69 -4.23 -9.91 -15.92
N GLU A 70 -3.46 -10.31 -14.92
CA GLU A 70 -4.07 -10.85 -13.70
C GLU A 70 -4.78 -9.77 -12.91
N VAL A 71 -4.25 -8.55 -12.89
CA VAL A 71 -4.93 -7.42 -12.24
C VAL A 71 -6.22 -7.09 -12.96
N LEU A 72 -6.24 -7.11 -14.29
CA LEU A 72 -7.47 -6.90 -15.06
C LEU A 72 -8.54 -7.94 -14.67
N GLY A 73 -8.16 -9.21 -14.62
CA GLY A 73 -9.07 -10.28 -14.20
C GLY A 73 -9.58 -10.11 -12.78
N PHE A 74 -8.70 -9.70 -11.87
CA PHE A 74 -9.03 -9.42 -10.48
C PHE A 74 -10.07 -8.29 -10.37
N VAL A 75 -9.85 -7.18 -11.10
CA VAL A 75 -10.78 -6.05 -11.12
C VAL A 75 -12.18 -6.48 -11.57
N ARG A 76 -12.25 -7.31 -12.60
CA ARG A 76 -13.53 -7.82 -13.11
C ARG A 76 -14.22 -8.73 -12.10
N ARG A 77 -13.50 -9.71 -11.55
CA ARG A 77 -14.06 -10.68 -10.60
C ARG A 77 -14.56 -10.02 -9.33
N ARG A 78 -13.84 -9.01 -8.85
CA ARG A 78 -14.17 -8.31 -7.60
C ARG A 78 -15.06 -7.09 -7.81
N ARG A 79 -15.45 -6.82 -9.05
CA ARG A 79 -16.34 -5.71 -9.40
C ARG A 79 -15.83 -4.37 -8.86
N LEU A 80 -14.56 -4.09 -9.13
CA LEU A 80 -13.92 -2.87 -8.63
C LEU A 80 -14.11 -1.65 -9.55
N ALA A 81 -14.74 -1.83 -10.71
CA ALA A 81 -15.00 -0.74 -11.65
C ALA A 81 -15.87 0.34 -10.99
N ARG A 82 -15.56 1.58 -11.26
CA ARG A 82 -16.33 2.75 -10.81
C ARG A 82 -16.42 2.90 -9.29
N ARG A 83 -15.43 2.39 -8.58
CA ARG A 83 -15.36 2.48 -7.13
C ARG A 83 -14.53 3.68 -6.63
N GLY A 84 -14.08 4.54 -7.54
CA GLY A 84 -13.27 5.71 -7.16
C GLY A 84 -11.80 5.40 -6.92
N ILE A 85 -11.35 4.21 -7.31
CA ILE A 85 -9.94 3.82 -7.20
C ILE A 85 -9.26 3.86 -8.57
N GLY A 86 -7.96 4.15 -8.58
CA GLY A 86 -7.16 4.17 -9.80
C GLY A 86 -6.52 2.82 -10.09
N TRP A 87 -5.84 2.76 -11.24
CA TRP A 87 -5.19 1.52 -11.70
C TRP A 87 -4.08 1.07 -10.75
N VAL A 88 -3.28 2.02 -10.23
CA VAL A 88 -2.26 1.68 -9.23
C VAL A 88 -2.88 1.08 -7.98
N ASP A 89 -4.00 1.65 -7.52
CA ASP A 89 -4.73 1.13 -6.36
C ASP A 89 -5.17 -0.31 -6.58
N ALA A 90 -5.65 -0.63 -7.79
CA ALA A 90 -6.05 -2.00 -8.14
C ALA A 90 -4.85 -2.95 -8.06
N HIS A 91 -3.67 -2.52 -8.53
CA HIS A 91 -2.43 -3.28 -8.38
C HIS A 91 -2.08 -3.53 -6.91
N LEU A 92 -2.24 -2.51 -6.07
CA LEU A 92 -1.92 -2.65 -4.64
C LEU A 92 -2.85 -3.63 -3.95
N LEU A 93 -4.14 -3.62 -4.28
CA LEU A 93 -5.10 -4.59 -3.74
C LEU A 93 -4.72 -6.02 -4.13
N ALA A 94 -4.42 -6.23 -5.41
CA ALA A 94 -4.01 -7.54 -5.91
C ALA A 94 -2.71 -8.01 -5.27
N SER A 95 -1.73 -7.11 -5.12
CA SER A 95 -0.44 -7.40 -4.49
C SER A 95 -0.60 -7.75 -3.02
N ALA A 96 -1.45 -7.03 -2.29
CA ALA A 96 -1.70 -7.32 -0.88
C ALA A 96 -2.31 -8.72 -0.73
N LEU A 97 -3.30 -9.05 -1.56
CA LEU A 97 -3.94 -10.36 -1.52
C LEU A 97 -2.93 -11.47 -1.84
N THR A 98 -2.15 -11.31 -2.92
CA THR A 98 -1.16 -12.31 -3.35
C THR A 98 -0.02 -12.46 -2.35
N SER A 99 0.38 -11.39 -1.68
CA SER A 99 1.46 -11.40 -0.69
C SER A 99 1.00 -11.82 0.70
N SER A 100 -0.27 -12.19 0.87
CA SER A 100 -0.85 -12.46 2.18
C SER A 100 -0.62 -11.31 3.15
N ALA A 101 -0.77 -10.09 2.65
CA ALA A 101 -0.57 -8.85 3.38
C ALA A 101 -1.89 -8.10 3.54
N VAL A 102 -1.88 -7.08 4.38
CA VAL A 102 -2.96 -6.10 4.44
C VAL A 102 -2.50 -4.79 3.82
N LEU A 103 -3.43 -3.98 3.34
CA LEU A 103 -3.16 -2.71 2.69
C LEU A 103 -3.59 -1.56 3.60
N TRP A 104 -2.67 -0.66 3.89
CA TRP A 104 -2.94 0.53 4.69
C TRP A 104 -3.06 1.74 3.78
N SER A 105 -4.22 2.36 3.75
CA SER A 105 -4.49 3.61 3.01
C SER A 105 -5.34 4.54 3.86
N VAL A 106 -5.16 5.84 3.67
CA VAL A 106 -6.03 6.87 4.25
C VAL A 106 -7.04 7.40 3.24
N ASP A 107 -6.99 6.90 2.00
CA ASP A 107 -8.01 7.20 0.98
C ASP A 107 -9.24 6.36 1.27
N ALA A 108 -10.40 7.03 1.42
CA ALA A 108 -11.64 6.36 1.81
C ALA A 108 -12.11 5.32 0.80
N ASP A 109 -11.97 5.61 -0.50
CA ASP A 109 -12.42 4.68 -1.54
C ASP A 109 -11.54 3.44 -1.60
N LEU A 110 -10.23 3.61 -1.49
CA LEU A 110 -9.30 2.49 -1.47
C LEU A 110 -9.49 1.65 -0.21
N PHE A 111 -9.67 2.29 0.94
CA PHE A 111 -9.94 1.58 2.19
C PHE A 111 -11.19 0.72 2.08
N ALA A 112 -12.29 1.28 1.54
CA ALA A 112 -13.54 0.53 1.36
C ALA A 112 -13.35 -0.68 0.42
N ALA A 113 -12.62 -0.50 -0.68
CA ALA A 113 -12.31 -1.59 -1.59
C ALA A 113 -11.45 -2.66 -0.90
N ALA A 114 -10.48 -2.25 -0.09
CA ALA A 114 -9.64 -3.16 0.68
C ALA A 114 -10.46 -3.98 1.68
N GLN A 115 -11.44 -3.37 2.32
CA GLN A 115 -12.36 -4.07 3.21
C GLN A 115 -13.14 -5.16 2.46
N ASP A 116 -13.69 -4.81 1.29
CA ASP A 116 -14.47 -5.75 0.48
C ASP A 116 -13.63 -6.93 0.00
N VAL A 117 -12.36 -6.70 -0.29
CA VAL A 117 -11.43 -7.75 -0.74
C VAL A 117 -10.86 -8.54 0.45
N GLY A 118 -11.01 -8.03 1.67
CA GLY A 118 -10.53 -8.68 2.88
C GLY A 118 -9.07 -8.41 3.21
N VAL A 119 -8.51 -7.30 2.72
CA VAL A 119 -7.09 -6.95 2.95
C VAL A 119 -6.90 -5.61 3.65
N ALA A 120 -7.94 -5.03 4.24
CA ALA A 120 -7.81 -3.73 4.89
C ALA A 120 -6.97 -3.83 6.17
N PHE A 121 -5.99 -2.93 6.29
CA PHE A 121 -5.26 -2.74 7.53
C PHE A 121 -6.14 -1.93 8.49
N SER A 122 -6.20 -2.35 9.74
CA SER A 122 -6.89 -1.61 10.79
C SER A 122 -5.88 -1.28 11.88
N ASP A 123 -5.68 0.02 12.11
CA ASP A 123 -4.79 0.47 13.18
C ASP A 123 -5.58 0.61 14.48
N THR A 124 -6.23 -0.47 14.89
CA THR A 124 -6.95 -0.51 16.16
C THR A 124 -6.08 -1.14 17.23
N ARG A 125 -6.09 -0.52 18.36
CA ARG A 125 -5.36 -1.01 19.53
C ARG A 125 -6.25 -0.96 20.75
#